data_603ad5a18accc3ed94e23c0645cbd9f6
#
_entry.id   603ad5a18accc3ed94e23c0645cbd9f6
#
_cell.length_a   1.000
_cell.length_b   1.000
_cell.length_c   1.000
_cell.angle_alpha   90.00
_cell.angle_beta   90.00
_cell.angle_gamma   90.00
#
_symmetry.space_group_name_H-M   'P 1'
#
loop_
_entity.id
_entity.type
_entity.pdbx_description
1 polymer ?
#
loop_
_entity_poly.entity_id
_entity_poly.type
_entity_poly.pdbx_seq_one_letter_code
_entity_poly.pdbx_strand_id
1 'polypeptide(L)'
;MKIFVVRYRTFLAIAVCVAIGIGGMTLAQDTGKGQVKSIQLSQRDIIEKLDGKAANATVVEVTFEPGQKDSPHHHTGPVFGYVLEGEYEHALNDEPVKTYKAGETFYEPSGTLHRVAHNPSGKTRTRLLAVILHPRDAKEVTVPEKGKE
;
A
#
# COMPACT_ATOMS: atom_id res chain seq x y z
N MET A 1 -66.55 22.30 28.78
CA MET A 1 -65.80 21.29 27.98
C MET A 1 -64.45 21.90 27.69
N LYS A 2 -63.42 21.58 28.47
CA LYS A 2 -62.07 22.12 28.33
C LYS A 2 -61.23 21.13 27.49
N ILE A 3 -60.76 21.59 26.36
CA ILE A 3 -59.91 20.80 25.45
C ILE A 3 -58.47 20.96 25.94
N PHE A 4 -57.82 19.88 26.38
CA PHE A 4 -56.42 19.80 26.71
C PHE A 4 -55.62 19.56 25.45
N VAL A 5 -54.80 20.56 25.04
CA VAL A 5 -53.85 20.42 23.96
C VAL A 5 -52.54 19.90 24.55
N VAL A 6 -52.19 18.64 24.27
CA VAL A 6 -50.92 18.05 24.64
C VAL A 6 -49.87 18.45 23.59
N ARG A 7 -48.92 19.29 24.01
CA ARG A 7 -47.76 19.63 23.21
C ARG A 7 -46.72 18.53 23.34
N TYR A 8 -46.48 17.74 22.28
CA TYR A 8 -45.35 16.85 22.18
C TYR A 8 -44.07 17.66 21.94
N ARG A 9 -43.16 17.67 22.91
CA ARG A 9 -41.79 18.14 22.75
C ARG A 9 -41.00 17.01 22.10
N THR A 10 -40.72 17.19 20.82
CA THR A 10 -39.78 16.33 20.06
C THR A 10 -38.38 16.52 20.61
N PHE A 11 -37.87 15.52 21.35
CA PHE A 11 -36.46 15.44 21.69
C PHE A 11 -35.70 14.99 20.42
N LEU A 12 -34.96 15.91 19.83
CA LEU A 12 -34.01 15.61 18.76
C LEU A 12 -32.81 14.91 19.40
N ALA A 13 -32.78 13.59 19.33
CA ALA A 13 -31.61 12.80 19.73
C ALA A 13 -30.54 13.01 18.66
N ILE A 14 -29.54 13.84 18.96
CA ILE A 14 -28.34 13.96 18.13
C ILE A 14 -27.54 12.69 18.37
N ALA A 15 -27.64 11.75 17.46
CA ALA A 15 -26.72 10.61 17.39
C ALA A 15 -25.35 11.13 16.92
N VAL A 16 -24.44 11.29 17.85
CA VAL A 16 -23.03 11.52 17.54
C VAL A 16 -22.46 10.19 17.05
N CYS A 17 -22.48 9.98 15.74
CA CYS A 17 -21.71 8.91 15.11
C CYS A 17 -20.22 9.27 15.25
N VAL A 18 -19.56 8.71 16.25
CA VAL A 18 -18.10 8.66 16.29
C VAL A 18 -17.69 7.69 15.19
N ALA A 19 -17.45 8.20 14.00
CA ALA A 19 -16.76 7.48 12.94
C ALA A 19 -15.32 7.29 13.41
N ILE A 20 -15.03 6.10 13.96
CA ILE A 20 -13.64 5.64 14.09
C ILE A 20 -13.17 5.44 12.65
N GLY A 21 -12.56 6.49 12.10
CA GLY A 21 -11.92 6.44 10.81
C GLY A 21 -10.72 5.51 10.89
N ILE A 22 -10.90 4.25 10.50
CA ILE A 22 -9.78 3.43 10.04
C ILE A 22 -9.36 4.08 8.73
N GLY A 23 -8.47 5.08 8.82
CA GLY A 23 -7.88 5.75 7.69
C GLY A 23 -6.97 4.75 6.98
N GLY A 24 -7.50 4.05 5.97
CA GLY A 24 -6.68 3.38 4.99
C GLY A 24 -5.89 4.46 4.24
N MET A 25 -4.62 4.63 4.55
CA MET A 25 -3.72 5.44 3.72
C MET A 25 -3.55 4.73 2.38
N THR A 26 -4.21 5.23 1.35
CA THR A 26 -3.88 4.86 -0.01
C THR A 26 -2.57 5.56 -0.37
N LEU A 27 -1.49 4.80 -0.45
CA LEU A 27 -0.22 5.27 -1.01
C LEU A 27 -0.40 5.28 -2.54
N ALA A 28 -0.81 6.42 -3.07
CA ALA A 28 -0.97 6.58 -4.50
C ALA A 28 0.37 7.04 -5.11
N GLN A 29 0.89 6.30 -6.06
CA GLN A 29 2.06 6.68 -6.87
C GLN A 29 1.62 6.94 -8.31
N ASP A 30 2.04 8.07 -8.88
CA ASP A 30 1.66 8.50 -10.24
C ASP A 30 2.49 7.76 -11.28
N THR A 31 1.85 7.07 -12.23
CA THR A 31 2.49 6.21 -13.22
C THR A 31 2.08 6.53 -14.65
N GLY A 32 1.71 7.77 -14.99
CA GLY A 32 1.45 8.20 -16.37
C GLY A 32 0.33 7.47 -17.15
N LYS A 33 -0.21 6.37 -16.63
CA LYS A 33 -1.39 5.63 -17.08
C LYS A 33 -2.35 5.30 -15.95
N GLY A 34 -2.66 6.30 -15.13
CA GLY A 34 -3.38 6.08 -13.89
C GLY A 34 -2.47 5.54 -12.78
N GLN A 35 -2.86 5.74 -11.53
CA GLN A 35 -2.07 5.33 -10.38
C GLN A 35 -2.17 3.83 -10.16
N VAL A 36 -1.04 3.20 -9.77
CA VAL A 36 -1.05 1.83 -9.25
C VAL A 36 -1.88 1.81 -7.98
N LYS A 37 -2.86 0.92 -7.92
CA LYS A 37 -3.73 0.82 -6.76
C LYS A 37 -3.02 0.05 -5.66
N SER A 38 -2.73 0.72 -4.54
CA SER A 38 -2.22 0.10 -3.32
C SER A 38 -3.25 0.19 -2.20
N ILE A 39 -3.47 -0.91 -1.49
CA ILE A 39 -4.35 -0.98 -0.34
C ILE A 39 -3.54 -1.53 0.83
N GLN A 40 -3.39 -0.74 1.89
CA GLN A 40 -2.83 -1.22 3.13
C GLN A 40 -3.83 -2.15 3.82
N LEU A 41 -3.47 -3.42 3.96
CA LEU A 41 -4.32 -4.43 4.59
C LEU A 41 -4.14 -4.46 6.11
N SER A 42 -2.92 -4.25 6.58
CA SER A 42 -2.62 -4.15 8.00
C SER A 42 -1.31 -3.40 8.25
N GLN A 43 -1.17 -2.89 9.46
CA GLN A 43 0.09 -2.40 10.02
C GLN A 43 0.13 -2.80 11.49
N ARG A 44 1.26 -3.34 11.94
CA ARG A 44 1.45 -3.80 13.31
C ARG A 44 2.82 -3.41 13.83
N ASP A 45 2.86 -3.02 15.09
CA ASP A 45 4.09 -2.98 15.85
C ASP A 45 4.60 -4.41 16.01
N ILE A 46 5.88 -4.62 15.74
CA ILE A 46 6.55 -5.89 16.00
C ILE A 46 7.54 -5.73 17.16
N ILE A 47 7.81 -6.82 17.86
CA ILE A 47 8.75 -6.83 19.00
C ILE A 47 10.20 -6.85 18.53
N GLU A 48 10.42 -7.34 17.32
CA GLU A 48 11.71 -7.33 16.66
C GLU A 48 12.17 -5.90 16.35
N LYS A 49 13.45 -5.69 16.35
CA LYS A 49 14.07 -4.40 16.01
C LYS A 49 14.69 -4.47 14.63
N LEU A 50 14.44 -3.46 13.84
CA LEU A 50 15.10 -3.24 12.56
C LEU A 50 16.26 -2.25 12.79
N ASP A 51 17.50 -2.71 12.60
CA ASP A 51 18.72 -1.93 12.89
C ASP A 51 18.73 -1.30 14.30
N GLY A 52 18.27 -2.07 15.29
CA GLY A 52 18.20 -1.62 16.69
C GLY A 52 17.02 -0.70 17.01
N LYS A 53 16.20 -0.30 16.03
CA LYS A 53 15.04 0.58 16.20
C LYS A 53 13.73 -0.23 16.28
N ALA A 54 12.77 0.33 16.99
CA ALA A 54 11.39 -0.20 16.99
C ALA A 54 10.85 -0.23 15.56
N ALA A 55 10.20 -1.32 15.20
CA ALA A 55 9.75 -1.55 13.83
C ALA A 55 8.25 -1.85 13.71
N ASN A 56 7.74 -1.66 12.51
CA ASN A 56 6.41 -2.05 12.06
C ASN A 56 6.53 -3.07 10.93
N ALA A 57 5.51 -3.92 10.82
CA ALA A 57 5.24 -4.72 9.63
C ALA A 57 3.96 -4.17 8.98
N THR A 58 4.09 -3.67 7.75
CA THR A 58 2.95 -3.21 6.95
C THR A 58 2.70 -4.19 5.81
N VAL A 59 1.44 -4.63 5.67
CA VAL A 59 1.01 -5.52 4.60
C VAL A 59 0.17 -4.72 3.62
N VAL A 60 0.55 -4.74 2.35
CA VAL A 60 -0.15 -4.05 1.27
C VAL A 60 -0.51 -5.02 0.14
N GLU A 61 -1.67 -4.81 -0.45
CA GLU A 61 -2.02 -5.40 -1.73
C GLU A 61 -1.84 -4.34 -2.82
N VAL A 62 -1.10 -4.69 -3.86
CA VAL A 62 -0.81 -3.82 -5.01
C VAL A 62 -1.44 -4.43 -6.25
N THR A 63 -2.16 -3.61 -7.01
CA THR A 63 -2.78 -4.00 -8.27
C THR A 63 -2.23 -3.16 -9.42
N PHE A 64 -1.73 -3.84 -10.43
CA PHE A 64 -1.31 -3.26 -11.69
C PHE A 64 -2.33 -3.64 -12.77
N GLU A 65 -2.90 -2.67 -13.43
CA GLU A 65 -3.71 -2.90 -14.62
C GLU A 65 -2.85 -3.34 -15.81
N PRO A 66 -3.45 -3.86 -16.90
CA PRO A 66 -2.69 -4.33 -18.06
C PRO A 66 -1.70 -3.28 -18.59
N GLY A 67 -0.41 -3.65 -18.66
CA GLY A 67 0.68 -2.81 -19.12
C GLY A 67 1.08 -1.67 -18.17
N GLN A 68 0.53 -1.63 -16.96
CA GLN A 68 0.82 -0.59 -15.99
C GLN A 68 2.22 -0.77 -15.38
N LYS A 69 2.88 0.38 -15.19
CA LYS A 69 4.20 0.48 -14.54
C LYS A 69 4.09 1.40 -13.34
N ASP A 70 4.89 1.11 -12.33
CA ASP A 70 5.15 2.04 -11.25
C ASP A 70 6.44 2.85 -11.51
N SER A 71 6.53 4.01 -10.88
CA SER A 71 7.74 4.82 -10.93
C SER A 71 8.87 4.20 -10.10
N PRO A 72 10.13 4.38 -10.48
CA PRO A 72 11.25 3.95 -9.65
C PRO A 72 11.18 4.55 -8.24
N HIS A 73 11.42 3.71 -7.24
CA HIS A 73 11.32 4.09 -5.83
C HIS A 73 12.20 3.22 -4.93
N HIS A 74 12.30 3.60 -3.66
CA HIS A 74 12.97 2.85 -2.60
C HIS A 74 11.99 2.55 -1.48
N HIS A 75 12.21 1.45 -0.76
CA HIS A 75 11.53 1.20 0.51
C HIS A 75 12.44 1.48 1.70
N THR A 76 11.87 2.03 2.78
CA THR A 76 12.61 2.36 4.01
C THR A 76 12.99 1.15 4.85
N GLY A 77 12.61 -0.05 4.40
CA GLY A 77 12.98 -1.34 4.96
C GLY A 77 12.82 -2.46 3.96
N PRO A 78 13.16 -3.71 4.32
CA PRO A 78 13.06 -4.84 3.41
C PRO A 78 11.61 -5.17 3.05
N VAL A 79 11.41 -5.64 1.81
CA VAL A 79 10.13 -6.08 1.28
C VAL A 79 10.17 -7.57 0.96
N PHE A 80 9.14 -8.28 1.38
CA PHE A 80 8.86 -9.67 0.98
C PHE A 80 7.58 -9.66 0.15
N GLY A 81 7.72 -9.96 -1.14
CA GLY A 81 6.61 -9.95 -2.08
C GLY A 81 6.15 -11.35 -2.46
N TYR A 82 4.86 -11.46 -2.78
CA TYR A 82 4.21 -12.66 -3.29
C TYR A 82 3.25 -12.30 -4.42
N VAL A 83 3.37 -12.94 -5.57
CA VAL A 83 2.47 -12.72 -6.70
C VAL A 83 1.19 -13.51 -6.49
N LEU A 84 0.07 -12.80 -6.30
CA LEU A 84 -1.25 -13.39 -6.12
C LEU A 84 -1.89 -13.78 -7.46
N GLU A 85 -1.67 -12.97 -8.50
CA GLU A 85 -2.32 -13.10 -9.80
C GLU A 85 -1.46 -12.46 -10.89
N GLY A 86 -1.43 -13.08 -12.08
CA GLY A 86 -0.74 -12.55 -13.26
C GLY A 86 0.77 -12.79 -13.27
N GLU A 87 1.46 -11.91 -13.99
CA GLU A 87 2.93 -11.89 -14.11
C GLU A 87 3.45 -10.52 -13.69
N TYR A 88 4.61 -10.49 -13.06
CA TYR A 88 5.22 -9.27 -12.53
C TYR A 88 6.67 -9.17 -12.95
N GLU A 89 7.02 -8.14 -13.70
CA GLU A 89 8.39 -7.78 -14.00
C GLU A 89 8.96 -6.88 -12.91
N HIS A 90 10.13 -7.27 -12.43
CA HIS A 90 10.82 -6.67 -11.31
C HIS A 90 12.31 -6.57 -11.59
N ALA A 91 12.92 -5.43 -11.24
CA ALA A 91 14.37 -5.28 -11.24
C ALA A 91 14.81 -4.30 -10.15
N LEU A 92 15.86 -4.67 -9.47
CA LEU A 92 16.54 -3.83 -8.49
C LEU A 92 17.82 -3.25 -9.08
N ASN A 93 18.14 -2.00 -8.78
CA ASN A 93 19.35 -1.32 -9.28
C ASN A 93 19.57 -1.61 -10.77
N ASP A 94 20.77 -2.05 -11.13
CA ASP A 94 21.17 -2.40 -12.51
C ASP A 94 20.98 -3.90 -12.82
N GLU A 95 20.28 -4.65 -11.95
CA GLU A 95 20.03 -6.08 -12.18
C GLU A 95 19.14 -6.29 -13.41
N PRO A 96 19.29 -7.44 -14.09
CA PRO A 96 18.39 -7.81 -15.17
C PRO A 96 16.93 -7.90 -14.68
N VAL A 97 16.01 -7.53 -15.56
CA VAL A 97 14.57 -7.71 -15.30
C VAL A 97 14.27 -9.19 -15.14
N LYS A 98 13.60 -9.53 -14.05
CA LYS A 98 13.10 -10.87 -13.76
C LYS A 98 11.58 -10.86 -13.74
N THR A 99 10.96 -11.85 -14.37
CA THR A 99 9.52 -12.05 -14.35
C THR A 99 9.15 -13.07 -13.30
N TYR A 100 8.23 -12.70 -12.42
CA TYR A 100 7.62 -13.56 -11.40
C TYR A 100 6.18 -13.88 -11.81
N LYS A 101 5.74 -15.11 -11.58
CA LYS A 101 4.39 -15.60 -11.84
C LYS A 101 3.61 -15.78 -10.55
N ALA A 102 2.29 -15.89 -10.68
CA ALA A 102 1.44 -16.22 -9.53
C ALA A 102 1.97 -17.44 -8.75
N GLY A 103 2.08 -17.30 -7.44
CA GLY A 103 2.69 -18.29 -6.53
C GLY A 103 4.18 -18.07 -6.24
N GLU A 104 4.86 -17.19 -6.97
CA GLU A 104 6.28 -16.89 -6.74
C GLU A 104 6.50 -15.72 -5.79
N THR A 105 7.66 -15.70 -5.16
CA THR A 105 8.08 -14.67 -4.20
C THR A 105 9.29 -13.90 -4.68
N PHE A 106 9.40 -12.65 -4.23
CA PHE A 106 10.57 -11.81 -4.43
C PHE A 106 10.97 -11.10 -3.14
N TYR A 107 12.18 -10.61 -3.11
CA TYR A 107 12.75 -9.90 -1.98
C TYR A 107 13.45 -8.63 -2.43
N GLU A 108 13.25 -7.54 -1.68
CA GLU A 108 13.91 -6.27 -1.89
C GLU A 108 14.64 -5.87 -0.61
N PRO A 109 15.97 -5.75 -0.64
CA PRO A 109 16.72 -5.22 0.49
C PRO A 109 16.33 -3.77 0.80
N SER A 110 16.46 -3.37 2.06
CA SER A 110 16.20 -2.00 2.52
C SER A 110 16.97 -0.97 1.70
N GLY A 111 16.30 0.09 1.26
CA GLY A 111 16.91 1.22 0.54
C GLY A 111 17.41 0.91 -0.87
N THR A 112 17.18 -0.29 -1.38
CA THR A 112 17.53 -0.66 -2.76
C THR A 112 16.58 0.03 -3.74
N LEU A 113 17.11 0.52 -4.88
CA LEU A 113 16.29 1.10 -5.93
C LEU A 113 15.46 0.01 -6.61
N HIS A 114 14.15 0.06 -6.43
CA HIS A 114 13.19 -0.72 -7.19
C HIS A 114 12.97 -0.03 -8.54
N ARG A 115 13.79 -0.39 -9.52
CA ARG A 115 13.84 0.29 -10.83
C ARG A 115 12.70 -0.10 -11.75
N VAL A 116 12.29 -1.36 -11.71
CA VAL A 116 11.22 -1.90 -12.55
C VAL A 116 10.16 -2.57 -11.70
N ALA A 117 8.96 -2.05 -11.76
CA ALA A 117 7.73 -2.59 -11.22
C ALA A 117 6.67 -2.53 -12.32
N HIS A 118 6.39 -3.64 -13.00
CA HIS A 118 5.61 -3.64 -14.24
C HIS A 118 4.73 -4.88 -14.38
N ASN A 119 3.52 -4.68 -14.87
CA ASN A 119 2.68 -5.75 -15.41
C ASN A 119 2.96 -5.90 -16.92
N PRO A 120 3.66 -6.95 -17.38
CA PRO A 120 3.96 -7.11 -18.80
C PRO A 120 2.75 -7.50 -19.66
N SER A 121 1.68 -7.97 -19.05
CA SER A 121 0.48 -8.38 -19.77
C SER A 121 -0.29 -7.18 -20.31
N GLY A 122 -0.62 -7.20 -21.59
CA GLY A 122 -1.55 -6.23 -22.18
C GLY A 122 -3.04 -6.55 -21.99
N LYS A 123 -3.37 -7.64 -21.27
CA LYS A 123 -4.75 -8.16 -21.19
C LYS A 123 -5.24 -8.43 -19.77
N THR A 124 -4.36 -8.89 -18.90
CA THR A 124 -4.68 -9.32 -17.53
C THR A 124 -3.99 -8.42 -16.53
N ARG A 125 -4.64 -8.19 -15.38
CA ARG A 125 -4.03 -7.48 -14.25
C ARG A 125 -3.01 -8.35 -13.55
N THR A 126 -2.13 -7.71 -12.80
CA THR A 126 -1.25 -8.34 -11.83
C THR A 126 -1.64 -7.90 -10.42
N ARG A 127 -1.66 -8.83 -9.46
CA ARG A 127 -1.86 -8.52 -8.05
C ARG A 127 -0.72 -9.08 -7.22
N LEU A 128 -0.24 -8.27 -6.29
CA LEU A 128 0.85 -8.62 -5.40
C LEU A 128 0.40 -8.46 -3.95
N LEU A 129 0.93 -9.29 -3.07
CA LEU A 129 0.97 -9.04 -1.64
C LEU A 129 2.41 -8.66 -1.28
N ALA A 130 2.61 -7.53 -0.63
CA ALA A 130 3.92 -7.11 -0.13
C ALA A 130 3.88 -6.92 1.38
N VAL A 131 4.86 -7.48 2.08
CA VAL A 131 5.11 -7.26 3.51
C VAL A 131 6.36 -6.39 3.63
N ILE A 132 6.20 -5.19 4.16
CA ILE A 132 7.27 -4.21 4.31
C ILE A 132 7.57 -4.08 5.80
N LEU A 133 8.81 -4.40 6.18
CA LEU A 133 9.30 -4.13 7.53
C LEU A 133 9.99 -2.76 7.50
N HIS A 134 9.62 -1.85 8.40
CA HIS A 134 10.18 -0.51 8.38
C HIS A 134 10.31 0.07 9.80
N PRO A 135 11.18 1.07 10.02
CA PRO A 135 11.22 1.78 11.30
C PRO A 135 9.85 2.36 11.64
N ARG A 136 9.48 2.31 12.92
CA ARG A 136 8.18 2.82 13.40
C ARG A 136 8.02 4.33 13.19
N ASP A 137 9.13 5.05 13.20
CA ASP A 137 9.20 6.50 13.00
C ASP A 137 9.42 6.91 11.53
N ALA A 138 9.38 5.95 10.57
CA ALA A 138 9.46 6.26 9.15
C ALA A 138 8.29 7.15 8.73
N LYS A 139 8.60 8.31 8.12
CA LYS A 139 7.60 9.24 7.61
C LYS A 139 6.93 8.72 6.33
N GLU A 140 7.71 8.02 5.52
CA GLU A 140 7.29 7.40 4.28
C GLU A 140 7.84 5.98 4.25
N VAL A 141 7.04 5.03 3.78
CA VAL A 141 7.45 3.62 3.64
C VAL A 141 7.99 3.36 2.24
N THR A 142 7.45 4.09 1.26
CA THR A 142 7.90 4.11 -0.14
C THR A 142 8.32 5.53 -0.49
N VAL A 143 9.54 5.69 -0.95
CA VAL A 143 10.15 6.99 -1.29
C VAL A 143 10.41 7.01 -2.79
N PRO A 144 9.76 7.88 -3.56
CA PRO A 144 10.01 8.01 -4.99
C PRO A 144 11.46 8.36 -5.29
N GLU A 145 12.03 7.76 -6.34
CA GLU A 145 13.33 8.17 -6.85
C GLU A 145 13.21 9.57 -7.46
N LYS A 146 14.04 10.49 -7.02
CA LYS A 146 14.11 11.82 -7.62
C LYS A 146 14.80 11.71 -8.97
N GLY A 147 14.07 12.05 -10.04
CA GLY A 147 14.68 12.15 -11.37
C GLY A 147 15.93 13.04 -11.29
N LYS A 148 17.01 12.63 -11.95
CA LYS A 148 18.15 13.52 -12.17
C LYS A 148 17.65 14.62 -13.11
N GLU A 149 17.55 15.85 -12.58
CA GLU A 149 17.39 17.06 -13.39
C GLU A 149 18.55 17.23 -14.35
#